data_a7aa1a6068ec40b4179805962a5a1231
#
_entry.id   a7aa1a6068ec40b4179805962a5a1231
#
_cell.length_a   1.000
_cell.length_b   1.000
_cell.length_c   1.000
_cell.angle_alpha   90.00
_cell.angle_beta   90.00
_cell.angle_gamma   90.00
#
_symmetry.space_group_name_H-M   'P 1'
#
loop_
_entity.id
_entity.type
_entity.pdbx_description
1 polymer ?
#
loop_
_entity_poly.entity_id
_entity_poly.type
_entity_poly.pdbx_seq_one_letter_code
_entity_poly.pdbx_strand_id
1 'polypeptide(L)' 'MGGTPVFSGTRVPVQTLLDYLEAGESIDDFLAGFPSVSREQVIRFLEQAKDRLVAAAS' A
#
# COMPACT_ATOMS: atom_id res chain seq x y z
N MET A 1 1.48 20.58 -5.80
CA MET A 1 1.63 19.54 -5.95
C MET A 1 1.91 18.70 -4.91
N GLY A 2 1.33 18.05 -4.29
CA GLY A 2 1.57 17.21 -3.20
C GLY A 2 2.73 16.29 -3.45
N GLY A 3 3.37 15.85 -2.42
CA GLY A 3 4.42 14.88 -2.55
C GLY A 3 3.87 13.48 -2.80
N THR A 4 4.76 12.52 -2.81
CA THR A 4 4.37 11.11 -2.94
C THR A 4 3.56 10.69 -1.73
N PRO A 5 2.40 10.06 -1.91
CA PRO A 5 1.65 9.55 -0.77
C PRO A 5 2.44 8.51 0.00
N VAL A 6 2.41 8.59 1.32
CA VAL A 6 3.10 7.64 2.18
C VAL A 6 2.12 7.10 3.22
N PHE A 7 2.47 5.96 3.83
CA PHE A 7 1.69 5.44 4.94
C PHE A 7 1.83 6.37 6.15
N SER A 8 0.72 6.60 6.85
CA SER A 8 0.70 7.53 7.99
C SER A 8 1.79 7.21 9.01
N GLY A 9 2.49 8.25 9.43
CA GLY A 9 3.55 8.10 10.43
C GLY A 9 4.82 7.46 9.91
N THR A 10 4.93 7.27 8.61
CA THR A 10 6.12 6.66 8.00
C THR A 10 6.59 7.49 6.83
N ARG A 11 7.74 7.11 6.27
CA ARG A 11 8.23 7.69 5.02
C ARG A 11 8.13 6.69 3.88
N VAL A 12 7.38 5.62 4.07
CA VAL A 12 7.27 4.54 3.08
C VAL A 12 6.18 4.90 2.08
N PRO A 13 6.52 5.07 0.80
CA PRO A 13 5.51 5.39 -0.22
C PRO A 13 4.56 4.21 -0.42
N VAL A 14 3.27 4.53 -0.62
CA VAL A 14 2.30 3.48 -0.93
C VAL A 14 2.63 2.81 -2.26
N GLN A 15 3.29 3.54 -3.15
CA GLN A 15 3.73 2.98 -4.43
C GLN A 15 4.66 1.78 -4.22
N THR A 16 5.48 1.81 -3.18
CA THR A 16 6.39 0.70 -2.89
C THR A 16 5.62 -0.59 -2.62
N LEU A 17 4.50 -0.51 -1.91
CA LEU A 17 3.67 -1.68 -1.68
C LEU A 17 3.14 -2.23 -3.01
N LEU A 18 2.65 -1.34 -3.88
CA LEU A 18 2.13 -1.77 -5.17
C LEU A 18 3.21 -2.42 -6.03
N ASP A 19 4.43 -1.89 -5.97
CA ASP A 19 5.55 -2.46 -6.71
C ASP A 19 5.88 -3.87 -6.20
N TYR A 20 5.82 -4.08 -4.89
CA TYR A 20 6.05 -5.40 -4.32
C TYR A 20 5.01 -6.40 -4.82
N LEU A 21 3.74 -6.00 -4.78
CA LEU A 21 2.66 -6.88 -5.22
C LEU A 21 2.75 -7.18 -6.72
N GLU A 22 3.14 -6.18 -7.49
CA GLU A 22 3.30 -6.36 -8.92
C GLU A 22 4.43 -7.32 -9.23
N ALA A 23 5.47 -7.33 -8.41
CA ALA A 23 6.59 -8.24 -8.57
C ALA A 23 6.30 -9.66 -8.05
N GLY A 24 5.10 -9.90 -7.51
CA GLY A 24 4.74 -11.21 -7.00
C GLY A 24 5.10 -11.43 -5.54
N GLU A 25 5.55 -10.38 -4.84
CA GLU A 25 5.88 -10.50 -3.43
C GLU A 25 4.61 -10.46 -2.60
N SER A 26 4.68 -11.01 -1.38
CA SER A 26 3.53 -11.01 -0.49
C SER A 26 3.51 -9.76 0.39
N ILE A 27 2.36 -9.52 1.03
CA ILE A 27 2.24 -8.45 2.02
C ILE A 27 3.22 -8.69 3.16
N ASP A 28 3.39 -9.95 3.57
CA ASP A 28 4.33 -10.28 4.65
C ASP A 28 5.75 -9.91 4.27
N ASP A 29 6.13 -10.15 3.02
CA ASP A 29 7.45 -9.75 2.53
C ASP A 29 7.63 -8.24 2.59
N PHE A 30 6.61 -7.50 2.19
CA PHE A 30 6.64 -6.05 2.26
C PHE A 30 6.81 -5.58 3.71
N LEU A 31 6.02 -6.14 4.63
CA LEU A 31 6.07 -5.73 6.03
C LEU A 31 7.41 -6.09 6.68
N ALA A 32 8.02 -7.17 6.26
CA ALA A 32 9.34 -7.54 6.76
C ALA A 32 10.39 -6.52 6.35
N GLY A 33 10.25 -5.96 5.15
CA GLY A 33 11.19 -4.95 4.66
C GLY A 33 10.93 -3.56 5.20
N PHE A 34 9.70 -3.28 5.65
CA PHE A 34 9.30 -1.95 6.11
C PHE A 34 8.57 -2.05 7.45
N PRO A 35 9.30 -2.33 8.53
CA PRO A 35 8.67 -2.58 9.84
C PRO A 35 7.93 -1.39 10.42
N SER A 36 8.15 -0.18 9.90
CA SER A 36 7.41 0.99 10.37
C SER A 36 5.97 1.02 9.86
N VAL A 37 5.64 0.19 8.88
CA VAL A 37 4.27 0.08 8.36
C VAL A 37 3.59 -1.11 9.02
N SER A 38 2.35 -0.93 9.48
CA SER A 38 1.61 -2.02 10.10
C SER A 38 0.76 -2.76 9.07
N ARG A 39 0.42 -4.00 9.39
CA ARG A 39 -0.47 -4.77 8.53
C ARG A 39 -1.82 -4.08 8.38
N GLU A 40 -2.31 -3.47 9.44
CA GLU A 40 -3.59 -2.77 9.39
C GLU A 40 -3.57 -1.62 8.37
N GLN A 41 -2.46 -0.87 8.33
CA GLN A 41 -2.32 0.20 7.36
C GLN A 41 -2.37 -0.33 5.93
N VAL A 42 -1.70 -1.45 5.69
CA VAL A 42 -1.69 -2.08 4.36
C VAL A 42 -3.10 -2.53 3.97
N ILE A 43 -3.79 -3.20 4.89
CA ILE A 43 -5.13 -3.70 4.61
C ILE A 43 -6.10 -2.56 4.32
N ARG A 44 -6.05 -1.50 5.13
CA ARG A 44 -6.92 -0.33 4.90
C ARG A 44 -6.65 0.31 3.56
N PHE A 45 -5.38 0.45 3.21
CA PHE A 45 -5.02 1.03 1.92
C PHE A 45 -5.57 0.18 0.77
N LEU A 46 -5.41 -1.13 0.86
CA LEU A 46 -5.87 -2.02 -0.19
C LEU A 46 -7.39 -2.02 -0.32
N GLU A 47 -8.10 -1.92 0.79
CA GLU A 47 -9.56 -1.84 0.75
C GLU A 47 -10.02 -0.57 0.06
N GLN A 48 -9.40 0.56 0.36
CA GLN A 48 -9.74 1.82 -0.28
C GLN A 48 -9.43 1.78 -1.78
N ALA A 49 -8.29 1.21 -2.14
CA ALA A 49 -7.92 1.09 -3.54
C ALA A 49 -8.89 0.18 -4.29
N LYS A 50 -9.28 -0.92 -3.67
CA LYS A 50 -10.24 -1.84 -4.25
C LYS A 50 -11.58 -1.17 -4.50
N ASP A 51 -12.07 -0.41 -3.52
CA ASP A 51 -13.35 0.27 -3.66
C ASP A 51 -13.33 1.25 -4.82
N ARG A 52 -12.24 1.97 -4.98
CA ARG A 52 -12.11 2.93 -6.09
C ARG A 52 -12.05 2.23 -7.44
N LEU A 53 -11.34 1.11 -7.51
CA LEU A 53 -11.23 0.35 -8.76
C LEU A 53 -12.56 -0.27 -9.15
N VAL A 54 -13.28 -0.80 -8.19
CA VAL A 54 -14.59 -1.39 -8.45
C VAL A 54 -15.57 -0.30 -8.89
N ALA A 55 -15.57 0.84 -8.24
CA ALA A 55 -16.45 1.95 -8.62
C ALA A 55 -16.13 2.44 -10.02
N ALA A 56 -14.84 2.50 -10.37
CA ALA A 56 -14.45 2.97 -11.69
C ALA A 56 -14.81 1.97 -12.79
N ALA A 57 -14.88 0.70 -12.46
CA ALA A 57 -15.19 -0.35 -13.42
C ALA A 57 -16.70 -0.57 -13.62
N SER A 58 -17.53 0.01 -12.76
CA SER A 58 -18.98 -0.21 -12.80
C SER A 58 -19.66 0.56 -13.92
#